data_3b41669db52e82766a1307ebd8e3e68e
#
_entry.id   3b41669db52e82766a1307ebd8e3e68e
#
_cell.length_a   1.000
_cell.length_b   1.000
_cell.length_c   1.000
_cell.angle_alpha   90.00
_cell.angle_beta   90.00
_cell.angle_gamma   90.00
#
_symmetry.space_group_name_H-M   'P 1'
#
loop_
_entity.id
_entity.type
_entity.pdbx_description
1 polymer ?
#
loop_
_entity_poly.entity_id
_entity_poly.type
_entity_poly.pdbx_seq_one_letter_code
_entity_poly.pdbx_strand_id
1 'polypeptide(L)'
;MKFIISLLTVLLLAACSSTPQVLTVAPVLSLSQIKGASVPVELVISDQRENTELLGYRNAKNQGEITFSEPLSKSLGEAIQTELQNQGIQMKKGPEPLTKLEIQVVELNYRSPDETWVSHIEMKAEILVSVTRGNTNIKKRFSANRSQDVATAPTAEFNQNFLNGMLSELINKALNDSEIANFLK
;
A
#
# COMPACT_ATOMS: atom_id res chain seq x y z
N MET A 1 -25.19 38.74 -19.68
CA MET A 1 -25.29 37.25 -19.70
C MET A 1 -23.96 36.56 -19.93
N LYS A 2 -23.06 37.00 -20.83
CA LYS A 2 -21.76 36.34 -21.10
C LYS A 2 -20.82 36.28 -19.88
N PHE A 3 -20.80 37.29 -19.02
CA PHE A 3 -19.97 37.31 -17.80
C PHE A 3 -20.43 36.33 -16.70
N ILE A 4 -21.74 36.07 -16.58
CA ILE A 4 -22.31 35.16 -15.60
C ILE A 4 -21.97 33.73 -15.97
N ILE A 5 -22.01 33.38 -17.26
CA ILE A 5 -21.68 32.02 -17.74
C ILE A 5 -20.18 31.73 -17.52
N SER A 6 -19.30 32.71 -17.75
CA SER A 6 -17.85 32.57 -17.53
C SER A 6 -17.51 32.37 -16.05
N LEU A 7 -18.21 33.07 -15.15
CA LEU A 7 -18.01 32.91 -13.69
C LEU A 7 -18.49 31.55 -13.19
N LEU A 8 -19.59 31.04 -13.75
CA LEU A 8 -20.12 29.71 -13.36
C LEU A 8 -19.20 28.57 -13.80
N THR A 9 -18.53 28.70 -14.96
CA THR A 9 -17.59 27.69 -15.46
C THR A 9 -16.32 27.61 -14.59
N VAL A 10 -15.84 28.71 -14.05
CA VAL A 10 -14.66 28.75 -13.15
C VAL A 10 -14.99 28.12 -11.79
N LEU A 11 -16.19 28.30 -11.28
CA LEU A 11 -16.63 27.65 -10.02
C LEU A 11 -16.71 26.10 -10.13
N LEU A 12 -17.04 25.56 -11.29
CA LEU A 12 -17.14 24.12 -11.50
C LEU A 12 -15.76 23.42 -11.52
N LEU A 13 -14.70 24.12 -11.92
CA LEU A 13 -13.34 23.59 -11.95
C LEU A 13 -12.71 23.48 -10.55
N ALA A 14 -13.06 24.37 -9.62
CA ALA A 14 -12.56 24.35 -8.26
C ALA A 14 -13.13 23.18 -7.41
N ALA A 15 -14.31 22.68 -7.76
CA ALA A 15 -14.95 21.57 -7.03
C ALA A 15 -14.26 20.23 -7.23
N CYS A 16 -13.52 20.01 -8.32
CA CYS A 16 -12.90 18.73 -8.63
C CYS A 16 -11.71 18.38 -7.72
N SER A 17 -10.99 19.35 -7.18
CA SER A 17 -9.82 19.10 -6.34
C SER A 17 -10.14 18.74 -4.89
N SER A 18 -11.36 19.00 -4.44
CA SER A 18 -11.82 18.73 -3.06
C SER A 18 -12.70 17.49 -2.94
N THR A 19 -13.02 16.80 -4.04
CA THR A 19 -13.84 15.57 -4.01
C THR A 19 -13.04 14.42 -3.38
N PRO A 20 -13.59 13.74 -2.35
CA PRO A 20 -12.96 12.55 -1.78
C PRO A 20 -12.73 11.45 -2.81
N GLN A 21 -11.71 10.65 -2.60
CA GLN A 21 -11.38 9.48 -3.42
C GLN A 21 -11.31 8.23 -2.56
N VAL A 22 -11.89 7.13 -3.05
CA VAL A 22 -11.80 5.81 -2.42
C VAL A 22 -10.98 4.91 -3.33
N LEU A 23 -9.87 4.37 -2.82
CA LEU A 23 -8.94 3.56 -3.58
C LEU A 23 -9.06 2.09 -3.23
N THR A 24 -8.92 1.23 -4.24
CA THR A 24 -8.82 -0.22 -4.06
C THR A 24 -7.36 -0.64 -4.00
N VAL A 25 -7.00 -1.35 -2.93
CA VAL A 25 -5.66 -1.90 -2.75
C VAL A 25 -5.60 -3.29 -3.36
N ALA A 26 -4.82 -3.43 -4.43
CA ALA A 26 -4.62 -4.69 -5.16
C ALA A 26 -3.19 -4.74 -5.73
N PRO A 27 -2.15 -4.88 -4.90
CA PRO A 27 -0.77 -4.95 -5.38
C PRO A 27 -0.53 -6.20 -6.19
N VAL A 28 0.27 -6.08 -7.26
CA VAL A 28 0.72 -7.21 -8.07
C VAL A 28 2.02 -7.75 -7.48
N LEU A 29 1.98 -8.98 -6.99
CA LEU A 29 3.12 -9.61 -6.35
C LEU A 29 3.78 -10.64 -7.29
N SER A 30 5.11 -10.78 -7.12
CA SER A 30 5.92 -11.76 -7.86
C SER A 30 7.06 -12.23 -6.96
N LEU A 31 6.91 -13.42 -6.43
CA LEU A 31 7.86 -14.02 -5.49
C LEU A 31 8.73 -15.04 -6.23
N SER A 32 9.96 -14.65 -6.58
CA SER A 32 10.89 -15.51 -7.32
C SER A 32 11.79 -16.37 -6.42
N GLN A 33 11.99 -15.95 -5.18
CA GLN A 33 12.92 -16.56 -4.24
C GLN A 33 12.28 -17.66 -3.37
N ILE A 34 10.96 -17.68 -3.27
CA ILE A 34 10.23 -18.63 -2.42
C ILE A 34 9.61 -19.69 -3.33
N LYS A 35 9.99 -20.96 -3.13
CA LYS A 35 9.38 -22.11 -3.82
C LYS A 35 9.30 -23.27 -2.86
N GLY A 36 8.08 -23.75 -2.61
CA GLY A 36 7.82 -24.97 -1.85
C GLY A 36 8.33 -24.91 -0.42
N ALA A 37 7.52 -24.41 0.51
CA ALA A 37 7.88 -24.46 1.93
C ALA A 37 7.62 -25.85 2.51
N SER A 38 8.58 -26.35 3.29
CA SER A 38 8.45 -27.62 4.01
C SER A 38 7.56 -27.51 5.26
N VAL A 39 7.35 -26.30 5.76
CA VAL A 39 6.54 -26.00 6.97
C VAL A 39 5.44 -25.02 6.62
N PRO A 40 4.19 -25.25 7.08
CA PRO A 40 3.11 -24.33 6.84
C PRO A 40 3.39 -22.92 7.39
N VAL A 41 2.84 -21.91 6.71
CA VAL A 41 3.00 -20.50 7.09
C VAL A 41 1.71 -19.96 7.67
N GLU A 42 1.80 -19.29 8.82
CA GLU A 42 0.76 -18.42 9.36
C GLU A 42 1.07 -16.97 8.97
N LEU A 43 0.18 -16.35 8.21
CA LEU A 43 0.29 -14.97 7.81
C LEU A 43 -0.52 -14.06 8.75
N VAL A 44 0.12 -13.03 9.27
CA VAL A 44 -0.52 -11.98 10.08
C VAL A 44 -0.18 -10.62 9.49
N ILE A 45 -1.21 -9.87 9.09
CA ILE A 45 -1.04 -8.48 8.60
C ILE A 45 -1.70 -7.55 9.61
N SER A 46 -1.00 -6.49 9.99
CA SER A 46 -1.54 -5.43 10.84
C SER A 46 -1.20 -4.05 10.29
N ASP A 47 -2.14 -3.12 10.46
CA ASP A 47 -1.94 -1.71 10.15
C ASP A 47 -1.74 -0.96 11.47
N GLN A 48 -0.51 -0.47 11.68
CA GLN A 48 -0.07 0.21 12.91
C GLN A 48 -0.08 1.74 12.76
N ARG A 49 -0.63 2.25 11.65
CA ARG A 49 -0.75 3.71 11.46
C ARG A 49 -1.77 4.29 12.43
N GLU A 50 -1.59 5.53 12.82
CA GLU A 50 -2.50 6.26 13.71
C GLU A 50 -3.91 6.38 13.09
N ASN A 51 -3.99 6.67 11.79
CA ASN A 51 -5.25 6.68 11.03
C ASN A 51 -5.20 5.60 9.95
N THR A 52 -5.90 4.50 10.17
CA THR A 52 -5.91 3.34 9.27
C THR A 52 -6.84 3.51 8.08
N GLU A 53 -7.79 4.43 8.12
CA GLU A 53 -8.76 4.68 7.05
C GLU A 53 -8.23 5.69 6.03
N LEU A 54 -7.42 6.66 6.49
CA LEU A 54 -6.92 7.75 5.66
C LEU A 54 -5.57 7.40 5.03
N LEU A 55 -5.43 7.61 3.72
CA LEU A 55 -4.15 7.60 3.02
C LEU A 55 -3.51 9.00 3.00
N GLY A 56 -4.31 10.04 2.84
CA GLY A 56 -3.89 11.43 2.77
C GLY A 56 -4.93 12.34 2.15
N TYR A 57 -4.49 13.47 1.62
CA TYR A 57 -5.35 14.49 1.04
C TYR A 57 -4.90 14.87 -0.36
N ARG A 58 -5.85 15.23 -1.22
CA ARG A 58 -5.61 15.57 -2.63
C ARG A 58 -4.92 16.92 -2.83
N ASN A 59 -4.88 17.76 -1.81
CA ASN A 59 -4.25 19.08 -1.89
C ASN A 59 -3.61 19.50 -0.55
N ALA A 60 -2.80 20.55 -0.61
CA ALA A 60 -2.07 21.10 0.53
C ALA A 60 -2.97 21.68 1.65
N LYS A 61 -4.25 21.95 1.36
CA LYS A 61 -5.23 22.44 2.36
C LYS A 61 -5.90 21.32 3.14
N ASN A 62 -5.43 20.09 2.99
CA ASN A 62 -6.04 18.90 3.59
C ASN A 62 -7.51 18.72 3.18
N GLN A 63 -7.80 18.94 1.90
CA GLN A 63 -9.13 18.72 1.33
C GLN A 63 -9.10 17.55 0.36
N GLY A 64 -10.27 16.91 0.17
CA GLY A 64 -10.39 15.75 -0.68
C GLY A 64 -9.66 14.55 -0.10
N GLU A 65 -10.22 13.97 0.94
CA GLU A 65 -9.67 12.77 1.57
C GLU A 65 -9.47 11.64 0.57
N ILE A 66 -8.37 10.93 0.72
CA ILE A 66 -8.09 9.70 -0.01
C ILE A 66 -8.14 8.56 1.01
N THR A 67 -9.10 7.67 0.83
CA THR A 67 -9.38 6.55 1.73
C THR A 67 -9.32 5.22 1.00
N PHE A 68 -9.49 4.10 1.71
CA PHE A 68 -9.49 2.76 1.15
C PHE A 68 -10.91 2.21 1.05
N SER A 69 -11.17 1.39 0.02
CA SER A 69 -12.45 0.68 -0.15
C SER A 69 -12.65 -0.43 0.89
N GLU A 70 -11.56 -0.96 1.43
CA GLU A 70 -11.51 -1.99 2.47
C GLU A 70 -10.32 -1.74 3.39
N PRO A 71 -10.30 -2.31 4.62
CA PRO A 71 -9.13 -2.22 5.49
C PRO A 71 -7.85 -2.67 4.79
N LEU A 72 -6.80 -1.86 4.86
CA LEU A 72 -5.52 -2.10 4.19
C LEU A 72 -4.93 -3.48 4.54
N SER A 73 -5.00 -3.86 5.82
CA SER A 73 -4.53 -5.17 6.31
C SER A 73 -5.25 -6.34 5.65
N LYS A 74 -6.56 -6.21 5.36
CA LYS A 74 -7.34 -7.24 4.67
C LYS A 74 -6.86 -7.38 3.23
N SER A 75 -6.84 -6.29 2.47
CA SER A 75 -6.46 -6.31 1.04
C SER A 75 -5.03 -6.80 0.83
N LEU A 76 -4.08 -6.36 1.67
CA LEU A 76 -2.71 -6.84 1.63
C LEU A 76 -2.61 -8.31 2.02
N GLY A 77 -3.35 -8.73 3.04
CA GLY A 77 -3.39 -10.13 3.48
C GLY A 77 -3.87 -11.07 2.38
N GLU A 78 -4.93 -10.71 1.68
CA GLU A 78 -5.48 -11.50 0.57
C GLU A 78 -4.49 -11.59 -0.61
N ALA A 79 -3.87 -10.48 -0.99
CA ALA A 79 -2.89 -10.45 -2.07
C ALA A 79 -1.65 -11.31 -1.74
N ILE A 80 -1.09 -11.15 -0.54
CA ILE A 80 0.10 -11.90 -0.09
C ILE A 80 -0.22 -13.39 0.08
N GLN A 81 -1.34 -13.72 0.71
CA GLN A 81 -1.78 -15.09 0.87
C GLN A 81 -1.92 -15.80 -0.49
N THR A 82 -2.59 -15.15 -1.44
CA THR A 82 -2.78 -15.68 -2.79
C THR A 82 -1.43 -15.96 -3.46
N GLU A 83 -0.49 -15.02 -3.40
CA GLU A 83 0.81 -15.21 -4.03
C GLU A 83 1.64 -16.30 -3.33
N LEU A 84 1.64 -16.37 -1.99
CA LEU A 84 2.31 -17.45 -1.27
C LEU A 84 1.74 -18.83 -1.64
N GLN A 85 0.42 -18.94 -1.79
CA GLN A 85 -0.24 -20.17 -2.25
C GLN A 85 0.15 -20.53 -3.69
N ASN A 86 0.25 -19.55 -4.59
CA ASN A 86 0.74 -19.75 -5.97
C ASN A 86 2.18 -20.29 -6.00
N GLN A 87 2.99 -19.95 -5.01
CA GLN A 87 4.34 -20.50 -4.83
C GLN A 87 4.36 -21.89 -4.16
N GLY A 88 3.19 -22.47 -3.88
CA GLY A 88 3.06 -23.79 -3.25
C GLY A 88 3.21 -23.81 -1.73
N ILE A 89 3.13 -22.64 -1.08
CA ILE A 89 3.20 -22.54 0.37
C ILE A 89 1.84 -22.87 0.98
N GLN A 90 1.83 -23.80 1.93
CA GLN A 90 0.62 -24.13 2.68
C GLN A 90 0.36 -23.06 3.74
N MET A 91 -0.83 -22.45 3.67
CA MET A 91 -1.27 -21.50 4.69
C MET A 91 -2.03 -22.25 5.80
N LYS A 92 -1.63 -22.03 7.05
CA LYS A 92 -2.24 -22.67 8.21
C LYS A 92 -2.29 -21.72 9.41
N LYS A 93 -3.28 -21.91 10.28
CA LYS A 93 -3.35 -21.27 11.60
C LYS A 93 -3.41 -22.37 12.66
N GLY A 94 -2.76 -22.17 13.78
CA GLY A 94 -2.90 -23.09 14.91
C GLY A 94 -1.58 -23.50 15.57
N PRO A 95 -1.61 -24.57 16.40
CA PRO A 95 -0.41 -25.00 17.12
C PRO A 95 0.66 -25.56 16.19
N GLU A 96 1.89 -25.38 16.61
CA GLU A 96 3.16 -25.77 16.00
C GLU A 96 3.19 -27.17 15.33
N PRO A 97 4.09 -27.41 14.37
CA PRO A 97 5.12 -26.46 13.90
C PRO A 97 4.63 -25.56 12.78
N LEU A 98 4.81 -24.24 12.93
CA LEU A 98 4.48 -23.23 11.93
C LEU A 98 5.65 -22.27 11.72
N THR A 99 5.72 -21.67 10.51
CA THR A 99 6.47 -20.44 10.31
C THR A 99 5.47 -19.28 10.38
N LYS A 100 5.63 -18.38 11.33
CA LYS A 100 4.80 -17.17 11.43
C LYS A 100 5.44 -16.06 10.61
N LEU A 101 4.74 -15.58 9.59
CA LEU A 101 5.09 -14.37 8.82
C LEU A 101 4.17 -13.23 9.28
N GLU A 102 4.75 -12.22 9.90
CA GLU A 102 4.03 -11.03 10.35
C GLU A 102 4.51 -9.81 9.58
N ILE A 103 3.58 -9.04 9.01
CA ILE A 103 3.85 -7.79 8.30
C ILE A 103 3.02 -6.69 8.94
N GLN A 104 3.72 -5.68 9.45
CA GLN A 104 3.11 -4.51 10.08
C GLN A 104 3.32 -3.31 9.15
N VAL A 105 2.24 -2.65 8.74
CA VAL A 105 2.32 -1.37 8.04
C VAL A 105 2.54 -0.29 9.08
N VAL A 106 3.72 0.33 9.05
CA VAL A 106 4.14 1.35 10.03
C VAL A 106 3.84 2.75 9.51
N GLU A 107 4.12 2.96 8.23
CA GLU A 107 3.84 4.23 7.54
C GLU A 107 3.22 3.94 6.16
N LEU A 108 2.20 4.67 5.83
CA LEU A 108 1.68 4.79 4.48
C LEU A 108 0.94 6.13 4.42
N ASN A 109 1.52 7.07 3.70
CA ASN A 109 0.93 8.39 3.55
C ASN A 109 1.09 8.93 2.12
N TYR A 110 0.15 9.75 1.74
CA TYR A 110 0.11 10.48 0.48
C TYR A 110 0.10 11.97 0.78
N ARG A 111 0.89 12.73 0.04
CA ARG A 111 0.95 14.20 0.11
C ARG A 111 0.89 14.81 -1.28
N SER A 112 0.21 15.93 -1.37
CA SER A 112 0.27 16.83 -2.53
C SER A 112 0.54 18.24 -1.99
N PRO A 113 1.83 18.57 -1.74
CA PRO A 113 2.21 19.77 -1.00
C PRO A 113 2.04 21.08 -1.80
N ASP A 114 1.98 21.04 -3.14
CA ASP A 114 2.00 22.22 -3.96
C ASP A 114 0.64 22.58 -4.55
N GLU A 115 0.35 23.90 -4.57
CA GLU A 115 -0.84 24.50 -5.20
C GLU A 115 -0.51 25.16 -6.54
N THR A 116 0.60 24.83 -7.17
CA THR A 116 1.05 25.36 -8.44
C THR A 116 0.33 24.72 -9.63
N TRP A 117 0.59 25.19 -10.84
CA TRP A 117 0.05 24.64 -12.10
C TRP A 117 0.45 23.16 -12.33
N VAL A 118 1.49 22.70 -11.64
CA VAL A 118 1.95 21.31 -11.64
C VAL A 118 1.74 20.78 -10.22
N SER A 119 0.96 19.72 -10.07
CA SER A 119 0.78 19.03 -8.78
C SER A 119 1.97 18.12 -8.55
N HIS A 120 2.71 18.33 -7.47
CA HIS A 120 3.71 17.41 -6.98
C HIS A 120 3.06 16.39 -6.04
N ILE A 121 3.29 15.12 -6.28
CA ILE A 121 2.75 14.04 -5.45
C ILE A 121 3.90 13.33 -4.78
N GLU A 122 3.78 13.11 -3.49
CA GLU A 122 4.68 12.27 -2.72
C GLU A 122 3.90 11.16 -2.03
N MET A 123 4.45 9.95 -2.05
CA MET A 123 3.92 8.82 -1.30
C MET A 123 5.06 8.08 -0.61
N LYS A 124 4.89 7.81 0.70
CA LYS A 124 5.83 7.06 1.52
C LYS A 124 5.14 5.85 2.11
N ALA A 125 5.86 4.75 2.15
CA ALA A 125 5.43 3.53 2.82
C ALA A 125 6.58 2.90 3.59
N GLU A 126 6.27 2.36 4.75
CA GLU A 126 7.19 1.58 5.57
C GLU A 126 6.46 0.37 6.15
N ILE A 127 7.09 -0.79 6.03
CA ILE A 127 6.63 -2.03 6.65
C ILE A 127 7.74 -2.65 7.50
N LEU A 128 7.31 -3.32 8.55
CA LEU A 128 8.14 -4.15 9.40
C LEU A 128 7.74 -5.60 9.19
N VAL A 129 8.68 -6.42 8.71
CA VAL A 129 8.46 -7.85 8.45
C VAL A 129 9.18 -8.65 9.51
N SER A 130 8.46 -9.55 10.16
CA SER A 130 8.99 -10.49 11.15
C SER A 130 8.65 -11.91 10.72
N VAL A 131 9.66 -12.80 10.71
CA VAL A 131 9.46 -14.23 10.45
C VAL A 131 9.98 -15.01 11.63
N THR A 132 9.14 -15.86 12.20
CA THR A 132 9.45 -16.67 13.38
C THR A 132 9.23 -18.15 13.09
N ARG A 133 10.21 -18.99 13.43
CA ARG A 133 10.10 -20.46 13.39
C ARG A 133 10.77 -21.04 14.64
N GLY A 134 10.00 -21.66 15.51
CA GLY A 134 10.49 -22.12 16.81
C GLY A 134 11.08 -20.96 17.62
N ASN A 135 12.35 -21.08 18.04
CA ASN A 135 13.05 -20.05 18.83
C ASN A 135 13.81 -19.03 17.98
N THR A 136 13.74 -19.10 16.66
CA THR A 136 14.47 -18.20 15.76
C THR A 136 13.50 -17.16 15.20
N ASN A 137 13.92 -15.90 15.23
CA ASN A 137 13.18 -14.75 14.71
C ASN A 137 14.10 -13.88 13.86
N ILE A 138 13.59 -13.46 12.69
CA ILE A 138 14.19 -12.42 11.86
C ILE A 138 13.21 -11.26 11.80
N LYS A 139 13.71 -10.04 11.96
CA LYS A 139 12.90 -8.83 11.88
C LYS A 139 13.62 -7.79 11.02
N LYS A 140 12.97 -7.35 9.95
CA LYS A 140 13.51 -6.38 8.99
C LYS A 140 12.50 -5.29 8.66
N ARG A 141 13.02 -4.10 8.41
CA ARG A 141 12.27 -2.93 8.02
C ARG A 141 12.52 -2.64 6.54
N PHE A 142 11.45 -2.38 5.80
CA PHE A 142 11.50 -2.02 4.40
C PHE A 142 10.73 -0.72 4.19
N SER A 143 11.27 0.15 3.35
CA SER A 143 10.62 1.41 3.00
C SER A 143 10.67 1.65 1.49
N ALA A 144 9.66 2.37 1.01
CA ALA A 144 9.57 2.89 -0.34
C ALA A 144 9.14 4.36 -0.29
N ASN A 145 9.69 5.16 -1.20
CA ASN A 145 9.30 6.55 -1.38
C ASN A 145 9.18 6.80 -2.89
N ARG A 146 8.06 7.38 -3.30
CA ARG A 146 7.81 7.75 -4.69
C ARG A 146 7.34 9.18 -4.75
N SER A 147 7.80 9.91 -5.75
CA SER A 147 7.30 11.23 -6.10
C SER A 147 7.03 11.32 -7.61
N GLN A 148 6.05 12.12 -7.99
CA GLN A 148 5.72 12.35 -9.38
C GLN A 148 5.05 13.71 -9.57
N ASP A 149 5.49 14.43 -10.62
CA ASP A 149 4.84 15.64 -11.07
C ASP A 149 3.74 15.31 -12.07
N VAL A 150 2.57 15.91 -11.91
CA VAL A 150 1.42 15.77 -12.81
C VAL A 150 0.87 17.13 -13.19
N ALA A 151 0.49 17.28 -14.45
CA ALA A 151 0.02 18.56 -15.00
C ALA A 151 -1.37 18.98 -14.50
N THR A 152 -2.11 18.06 -13.89
CA THR A 152 -3.47 18.29 -13.37
C THR A 152 -3.66 17.58 -12.05
N ALA A 153 -4.72 17.92 -11.31
CA ALA A 153 -5.08 17.22 -10.08
C ALA A 153 -5.28 15.71 -10.37
N PRO A 154 -4.61 14.81 -9.62
CA PRO A 154 -4.64 13.38 -9.88
C PRO A 154 -6.05 12.81 -9.81
N THR A 155 -6.38 11.92 -10.76
CA THR A 155 -7.62 11.14 -10.71
C THR A 155 -7.53 10.01 -9.67
N ALA A 156 -8.67 9.43 -9.27
CA ALA A 156 -8.69 8.27 -8.39
C ALA A 156 -7.95 7.07 -9.00
N GLU A 157 -8.10 6.85 -10.31
CA GLU A 157 -7.41 5.80 -11.05
C GLU A 157 -5.89 5.98 -11.01
N PHE A 158 -5.42 7.23 -11.26
CA PHE A 158 -3.99 7.53 -11.16
C PHE A 158 -3.45 7.24 -9.76
N ASN A 159 -4.11 7.74 -8.71
CA ASN A 159 -3.70 7.54 -7.33
C ASN A 159 -3.73 6.05 -6.94
N GLN A 160 -4.72 5.31 -7.40
CA GLN A 160 -4.82 3.86 -7.18
C GLN A 160 -3.66 3.10 -7.83
N ASN A 161 -3.33 3.41 -9.09
CA ASN A 161 -2.22 2.79 -9.80
C ASN A 161 -0.87 3.14 -9.15
N PHE A 162 -0.72 4.40 -8.71
CA PHE A 162 0.49 4.86 -8.03
C PHE A 162 0.70 4.17 -6.68
N LEU A 163 -0.36 4.05 -5.88
CA LEU A 163 -0.38 3.32 -4.62
C LEU A 163 -0.05 1.83 -4.81
N ASN A 164 -0.79 1.16 -5.69
CA ASN A 164 -0.62 -0.27 -5.92
C ASN A 164 0.76 -0.60 -6.49
N GLY A 165 1.30 0.25 -7.36
CA GLY A 165 2.66 0.12 -7.87
C GLY A 165 3.72 0.22 -6.77
N MET A 166 3.56 1.16 -5.83
CA MET A 166 4.48 1.32 -4.70
C MET A 166 4.37 0.15 -3.71
N LEU A 167 3.16 -0.28 -3.38
CA LEU A 167 2.95 -1.44 -2.49
C LEU A 167 3.47 -2.73 -3.10
N SER A 168 3.30 -2.92 -4.42
CA SER A 168 3.87 -4.05 -5.15
C SER A 168 5.39 -4.09 -5.02
N GLU A 169 6.06 -2.96 -5.27
CA GLU A 169 7.52 -2.85 -5.15
C GLU A 169 7.99 -3.15 -3.73
N LEU A 170 7.35 -2.54 -2.74
CA LEU A 170 7.73 -2.68 -1.33
C LEU A 170 7.59 -4.11 -0.83
N ILE A 171 6.45 -4.76 -1.11
CA ILE A 171 6.18 -6.12 -0.67
C ILE A 171 7.03 -7.13 -1.43
N ASN A 172 7.20 -6.96 -2.75
CA ASN A 172 8.10 -7.80 -3.53
C ASN A 172 9.54 -7.71 -3.03
N LYS A 173 10.04 -6.51 -2.73
CA LYS A 173 11.37 -6.30 -2.12
C LYS A 173 11.51 -7.02 -0.79
N ALA A 174 10.49 -6.94 0.06
CA ALA A 174 10.51 -7.55 1.38
C ALA A 174 10.45 -9.08 1.33
N LEU A 175 9.54 -9.66 0.55
CA LEU A 175 9.36 -11.10 0.48
C LEU A 175 10.40 -11.80 -0.39
N ASN A 176 11.06 -11.10 -1.32
CA ASN A 176 12.22 -11.61 -2.05
C ASN A 176 13.56 -11.32 -1.35
N ASP A 177 13.58 -10.70 -0.16
CA ASP A 177 14.79 -10.61 0.64
C ASP A 177 15.30 -12.00 0.98
N SER A 178 16.58 -12.25 0.76
CA SER A 178 17.16 -13.59 0.82
C SER A 178 17.02 -14.27 2.18
N GLU A 179 17.12 -13.49 3.28
CA GLU A 179 16.97 -14.05 4.62
C GLU A 179 15.51 -14.40 4.90
N ILE A 180 14.57 -13.51 4.55
CA ILE A 180 13.12 -13.76 4.70
C ILE A 180 12.72 -14.93 3.82
N ALA A 181 13.10 -14.94 2.55
CA ALA A 181 12.76 -16.01 1.62
C ALA A 181 13.31 -17.37 2.07
N ASN A 182 14.54 -17.43 2.60
CA ASN A 182 15.11 -18.67 3.12
C ASN A 182 14.41 -19.17 4.38
N PHE A 183 13.85 -18.28 5.19
CA PHE A 183 13.07 -18.63 6.35
C PHE A 183 11.69 -19.20 6.00
N LEU A 184 11.14 -18.78 4.85
CA LEU A 184 9.84 -19.24 4.35
C LEU A 184 9.93 -20.57 3.57
N LYS A 185 11.12 -21.03 3.24
CA LYS A 185 11.38 -22.36 2.65
C LYS A 185 11.43 -23.43 3.75
#